data_0fd06cce71e95f1a4253ecb24939d807
#
_entry.id   0fd06cce71e95f1a4253ecb24939d807
#
_cell.length_a   1.000
_cell.length_b   1.000
_cell.length_c   1.000
_cell.angle_alpha   90.00
_cell.angle_beta   90.00
_cell.angle_gamma   90.00
#
_symmetry.space_group_name_H-M   'P 1'
#
loop_
_entity.id
_entity.type
_entity.pdbx_description
1 polymer ?
#
loop_
_entity_poly.entity_id
_entity_poly.type
_entity_poly.pdbx_seq_one_letter_code
_entity_poly.pdbx_strand_id
1 'polypeptide(L)'
;IISEIKGTKKKNRNKNFKEGESFKKGEILIEINSDEFNSTVKQSRSELKNLIASVLPDIKIDYSENFDKWKSYFDNLTVENPISKMPDSSSEKENLFLVGRGIESAYYKVKNLEERLSKYKIKAPFDGILVKGNISDGAYIVPNQMLGEFIDPNNFEVSVNIPVNHIEKIKLNQSVSIIYNDNKNTITGNIKRINRKVDEMTQTIKIFIEFNNKNLFEGKFVEVKIPMGIIPNSQIISRSLLINDNYVFIANEDNKISKINVTPLFFNKENVIVTGLNDGTRLITSNVSDIYEGM
;
A
#
# COMPACT_ATOMS: atom_id res chain seq x y z
N ILE A 1 3.08 29.99 -5.88
CA ILE A 1 1.71 30.54 -5.80
C ILE A 1 1.20 30.15 -4.41
N ILE A 2 0.90 31.13 -3.60
CA ILE A 2 0.31 30.95 -2.27
C ILE A 2 -1.20 30.87 -2.50
N SER A 3 -1.84 29.77 -2.05
CA SER A 3 -3.27 29.58 -2.22
C SER A 3 -3.93 29.34 -0.87
N GLU A 4 -5.06 30.00 -0.66
CA GLU A 4 -5.89 29.85 0.53
C GLU A 4 -6.75 28.60 0.43
N ILE A 5 -6.90 27.88 1.53
CA ILE A 5 -7.84 26.76 1.63
C ILE A 5 -9.23 27.31 1.93
N LYS A 6 -10.18 27.02 1.04
CA LYS A 6 -11.59 27.24 1.33
C LYS A 6 -12.07 26.18 2.31
N GLY A 7 -12.52 26.60 3.48
CA GLY A 7 -13.22 25.71 4.39
C GLY A 7 -14.32 24.94 3.67
N THR A 8 -14.42 23.66 3.89
CA THR A 8 -15.41 22.75 3.28
C THR A 8 -16.83 23.04 3.81
N LYS A 9 -17.30 24.30 3.69
CA LYS A 9 -18.72 24.59 3.90
C LYS A 9 -19.50 24.03 2.72
N LYS A 10 -19.98 22.78 2.82
CA LYS A 10 -20.89 22.23 1.82
C LYS A 10 -22.12 21.57 2.35
N LYS A 11 -23.19 21.93 1.66
CA LYS A 11 -24.51 21.36 1.62
C LYS A 11 -24.47 19.81 1.63
N ASN A 12 -24.43 19.15 2.75
CA ASN A 12 -24.75 17.74 2.98
C ASN A 12 -23.66 16.78 3.48
N ARG A 13 -22.53 17.21 4.08
CA ARG A 13 -21.79 16.36 5.02
C ARG A 13 -20.75 17.18 5.79
N ASN A 14 -20.93 17.27 7.11
CA ASN A 14 -20.01 17.93 8.06
C ASN A 14 -18.77 17.09 8.32
N LYS A 15 -18.00 16.72 7.27
CA LYS A 15 -16.69 16.13 7.47
C LYS A 15 -15.66 17.22 7.33
N ASN A 16 -14.97 17.52 8.40
CA ASN A 16 -13.84 18.42 8.43
C ASN A 16 -12.55 17.63 8.18
N PHE A 17 -11.51 18.28 7.68
CA PHE A 17 -10.17 17.68 7.56
C PHE A 17 -9.54 17.60 8.96
N LYS A 18 -10.02 16.64 9.76
CA LYS A 18 -9.61 16.39 11.15
C LYS A 18 -9.17 14.95 11.33
N GLU A 19 -8.21 14.77 12.22
CA GLU A 19 -7.72 13.45 12.62
C GLU A 19 -8.85 12.56 13.13
N GLY A 20 -8.85 11.29 12.72
CA GLY A 20 -9.89 10.32 13.04
C GLY A 20 -11.10 10.30 12.08
N GLU A 21 -11.22 11.29 11.17
CA GLU A 21 -12.31 11.30 10.19
C GLU A 21 -12.09 10.29 9.07
N SER A 22 -13.15 9.57 8.73
CA SER A 22 -13.15 8.57 7.65
C SER A 22 -13.69 9.16 6.36
N PHE A 23 -13.06 8.85 5.24
CA PHE A 23 -13.47 9.28 3.90
C PHE A 23 -13.55 8.10 2.96
N LYS A 24 -14.52 8.15 2.03
CA LYS A 24 -14.62 7.20 0.93
C LYS A 24 -13.81 7.67 -0.28
N LYS A 25 -13.36 6.73 -1.09
CA LYS A 25 -12.68 7.01 -2.36
C LYS A 25 -13.45 8.06 -3.18
N GLY A 26 -12.74 9.11 -3.60
CA GLY A 26 -13.30 10.21 -4.37
C GLY A 26 -13.97 11.33 -3.55
N GLU A 27 -14.18 11.17 -2.24
CA GLU A 27 -14.62 12.27 -1.38
C GLU A 27 -13.53 13.33 -1.28
N ILE A 28 -13.93 14.61 -1.22
CA ILE A 28 -13.00 15.73 -1.15
C ILE A 28 -12.44 15.81 0.28
N LEU A 29 -11.13 15.68 0.40
CA LEU A 29 -10.36 15.89 1.63
C LEU A 29 -10.14 17.38 1.87
N ILE A 30 -9.64 18.10 0.85
CA ILE A 30 -9.26 19.50 0.91
C ILE A 30 -9.73 20.19 -0.36
N GLU A 31 -10.30 21.39 -0.23
CA GLU A 31 -10.62 22.28 -1.34
C GLU A 31 -9.76 23.54 -1.23
N ILE A 32 -8.89 23.75 -2.21
CA ILE A 32 -8.01 24.92 -2.27
C ILE A 32 -8.76 26.03 -2.99
N ASN A 33 -8.58 27.29 -2.56
CA ASN A 33 -9.17 28.43 -3.25
C ASN A 33 -8.61 28.51 -4.68
N SER A 34 -9.52 28.46 -5.66
CA SER A 34 -9.19 28.44 -7.08
C SER A 34 -9.93 29.51 -7.87
N ASP A 35 -10.46 30.55 -7.23
CA ASP A 35 -11.32 31.55 -7.90
C ASP A 35 -10.60 32.25 -9.03
N GLU A 36 -9.36 32.70 -8.81
CA GLU A 36 -8.52 33.33 -9.82
C GLU A 36 -8.18 32.35 -10.97
N PHE A 37 -7.75 31.14 -10.60
CA PHE A 37 -7.42 30.12 -11.60
C PHE A 37 -8.64 29.67 -12.40
N ASN A 38 -9.80 29.55 -11.74
CA ASN A 38 -11.07 29.24 -12.41
C ASN A 38 -11.46 30.34 -13.42
N SER A 39 -11.21 31.60 -13.12
CA SER A 39 -11.42 32.71 -14.06
C SER A 39 -10.52 32.59 -15.29
N THR A 40 -9.27 32.18 -15.13
CA THR A 40 -8.35 31.88 -16.25
C THR A 40 -8.85 30.73 -17.12
N VAL A 41 -9.39 29.67 -16.50
CA VAL A 41 -10.00 28.54 -17.23
C VAL A 41 -11.20 28.99 -18.04
N LYS A 42 -12.09 29.79 -17.45
CA LYS A 42 -13.27 30.36 -18.12
C LYS A 42 -12.88 31.22 -19.31
N GLN A 43 -11.87 32.09 -19.16
CA GLN A 43 -11.33 32.88 -20.26
C GLN A 43 -10.87 31.98 -21.42
N SER A 44 -10.05 30.96 -21.13
CA SER A 44 -9.55 30.07 -22.19
C SER A 44 -10.66 29.25 -22.87
N ARG A 45 -11.71 28.86 -22.13
CA ARG A 45 -12.91 28.24 -22.74
C ARG A 45 -13.63 29.20 -23.68
N SER A 46 -13.75 30.47 -23.29
CA SER A 46 -14.34 31.52 -24.15
C SER A 46 -13.51 31.73 -25.41
N GLU A 47 -12.18 31.76 -25.30
CA GLU A 47 -11.25 31.88 -26.43
C GLU A 47 -11.46 30.71 -27.42
N LEU A 48 -11.51 29.47 -26.91
CA LEU A 48 -11.78 28.28 -27.71
C LEU A 48 -13.13 28.37 -28.40
N LYS A 49 -14.19 28.76 -27.68
CA LYS A 49 -15.53 28.91 -28.23
C LYS A 49 -15.57 29.93 -29.36
N ASN A 50 -14.92 31.08 -29.19
CA ASN A 50 -14.84 32.10 -30.24
C ASN A 50 -14.06 31.61 -31.45
N LEU A 51 -12.99 30.85 -31.24
CA LEU A 51 -12.20 30.29 -32.34
C LEU A 51 -13.01 29.28 -33.14
N ILE A 52 -13.78 28.40 -32.49
CA ILE A 52 -14.71 27.47 -33.18
C ILE A 52 -15.77 28.23 -33.92
N ALA A 53 -16.38 29.26 -33.32
CA ALA A 53 -17.38 30.09 -33.99
C ALA A 53 -16.87 30.68 -35.30
N SER A 54 -15.60 31.13 -35.29
CA SER A 54 -14.98 31.74 -36.49
C SER A 54 -14.77 30.78 -37.65
N VAL A 55 -14.63 29.49 -37.40
CA VAL A 55 -14.37 28.47 -38.43
C VAL A 55 -15.62 27.69 -38.83
N LEU A 56 -16.73 27.78 -38.08
CA LEU A 56 -17.98 27.08 -38.38
C LEU A 56 -18.53 27.38 -39.79
N PRO A 57 -18.49 28.64 -40.32
CA PRO A 57 -18.91 28.93 -41.69
C PRO A 57 -18.09 28.17 -42.74
N ASP A 58 -16.77 28.13 -42.56
CA ASP A 58 -15.85 27.43 -43.47
C ASP A 58 -16.11 25.91 -43.41
N ILE A 59 -16.32 25.35 -42.20
CA ILE A 59 -16.67 23.93 -42.03
C ILE A 59 -17.99 23.60 -42.72
N LYS A 60 -18.98 24.49 -42.68
CA LYS A 60 -20.28 24.27 -43.35
C LYS A 60 -20.15 24.19 -44.87
N ILE A 61 -19.24 24.95 -45.45
CA ILE A 61 -19.02 25.02 -46.89
C ILE A 61 -18.09 23.90 -47.37
N ASP A 62 -16.95 23.75 -46.75
CA ASP A 62 -15.87 22.91 -47.22
C ASP A 62 -15.85 21.47 -46.64
N TYR A 63 -16.53 21.25 -45.50
CA TYR A 63 -16.53 20.01 -44.74
C TYR A 63 -17.96 19.68 -44.22
N SER A 64 -18.96 19.80 -45.07
CA SER A 64 -20.38 19.69 -44.73
C SER A 64 -20.76 18.40 -44.00
N GLU A 65 -20.04 17.28 -44.26
CA GLU A 65 -20.26 15.98 -43.61
C GLU A 65 -20.05 16.01 -42.10
N ASN A 66 -19.17 16.91 -41.63
CA ASN A 66 -18.81 17.02 -40.21
C ASN A 66 -19.41 18.25 -39.53
N PHE A 67 -20.15 19.10 -40.28
CA PHE A 67 -20.69 20.35 -39.77
C PHE A 67 -21.61 20.14 -38.56
N ASP A 68 -22.52 19.17 -38.62
CA ASP A 68 -23.48 18.91 -37.54
C ASP A 68 -22.79 18.53 -36.23
N LYS A 69 -21.66 17.79 -36.30
CA LYS A 69 -20.87 17.43 -35.13
C LYS A 69 -20.18 18.68 -34.52
N TRP A 70 -19.58 19.51 -35.38
CA TRP A 70 -18.96 20.77 -34.94
C TRP A 70 -19.98 21.76 -34.38
N LYS A 71 -21.13 21.86 -35.03
CA LYS A 71 -22.25 22.70 -34.57
C LYS A 71 -22.76 22.23 -33.22
N SER A 72 -23.00 20.93 -33.03
CA SER A 72 -23.41 20.35 -31.77
C SER A 72 -22.33 20.55 -30.67
N TYR A 73 -21.05 20.39 -31.02
CA TYR A 73 -19.94 20.65 -30.07
C TYR A 73 -19.94 22.10 -29.63
N PHE A 74 -20.06 23.06 -30.54
CA PHE A 74 -20.13 24.50 -30.27
C PHE A 74 -21.32 24.86 -29.38
N ASP A 75 -22.50 24.33 -29.66
CA ASP A 75 -23.72 24.62 -28.91
C ASP A 75 -23.62 24.10 -27.45
N ASN A 76 -22.97 22.97 -27.26
CA ASN A 76 -22.74 22.37 -25.93
C ASN A 76 -21.54 23.00 -25.19
N LEU A 77 -20.67 23.74 -25.86
CA LEU A 77 -19.51 24.36 -25.25
C LEU A 77 -19.96 25.57 -24.42
N THR A 78 -19.89 25.42 -23.10
CA THR A 78 -20.17 26.50 -22.15
C THR A 78 -18.91 26.93 -21.41
N VAL A 79 -18.88 28.17 -20.98
CA VAL A 79 -17.76 28.73 -20.20
C VAL A 79 -17.71 28.11 -18.79
N GLU A 80 -18.86 27.70 -18.27
CA GLU A 80 -19.00 27.23 -16.88
C GLU A 80 -18.63 25.75 -16.72
N ASN A 81 -18.87 24.93 -17.72
CA ASN A 81 -18.67 23.48 -17.63
C ASN A 81 -17.37 23.03 -18.32
N PRO A 82 -16.76 21.92 -17.86
CA PRO A 82 -15.63 21.32 -18.56
C PRO A 82 -15.94 21.00 -20.02
N ILE A 83 -14.93 21.19 -20.89
CA ILE A 83 -15.11 20.91 -22.31
C ILE A 83 -15.18 19.39 -22.56
N SER A 84 -16.08 18.98 -23.47
CA SER A 84 -16.19 17.59 -23.94
C SER A 84 -15.05 17.23 -24.90
N LYS A 85 -15.01 15.99 -25.37
CA LYS A 85 -14.09 15.58 -26.43
C LYS A 85 -14.40 16.33 -27.72
N MET A 86 -13.37 16.90 -28.34
CA MET A 86 -13.48 17.56 -29.65
C MET A 86 -13.88 16.53 -30.70
N PRO A 87 -14.73 16.90 -31.71
CA PRO A 87 -15.04 16.04 -32.83
C PRO A 87 -13.78 15.58 -33.57
N ASP A 88 -13.77 14.32 -33.98
CA ASP A 88 -12.69 13.80 -34.83
C ASP A 88 -12.89 14.33 -36.27
N SER A 89 -11.81 14.71 -36.96
CA SER A 89 -11.89 15.15 -38.36
C SER A 89 -12.29 14.00 -39.29
N SER A 90 -13.09 14.29 -40.32
CA SER A 90 -13.56 13.29 -41.29
C SER A 90 -12.54 13.04 -42.41
N SER A 91 -11.58 13.95 -42.59
CA SER A 91 -10.56 13.87 -43.65
C SER A 91 -9.25 14.53 -43.24
N GLU A 92 -8.17 14.15 -43.90
CA GLU A 92 -6.85 14.78 -43.72
C GLU A 92 -6.88 16.28 -44.02
N LYS A 93 -7.65 16.67 -45.08
CA LYS A 93 -7.83 18.06 -45.46
C LYS A 93 -8.48 18.88 -44.31
N GLU A 94 -9.53 18.34 -43.70
CA GLU A 94 -10.17 18.96 -42.54
C GLU A 94 -9.19 19.06 -41.35
N ASN A 95 -8.42 18.01 -41.08
CA ASN A 95 -7.45 18.00 -40.01
C ASN A 95 -6.40 19.11 -40.19
N LEU A 96 -5.84 19.23 -41.40
CA LEU A 96 -4.88 20.31 -41.71
C LEU A 96 -5.49 21.71 -41.57
N PHE A 97 -6.76 21.88 -41.97
CA PHE A 97 -7.48 23.12 -41.78
C PHE A 97 -7.63 23.47 -40.29
N LEU A 98 -8.09 22.52 -39.46
CA LEU A 98 -8.32 22.73 -38.03
C LEU A 98 -7.00 23.03 -37.29
N VAL A 99 -5.92 22.30 -37.62
CA VAL A 99 -4.58 22.53 -37.08
C VAL A 99 -4.07 23.92 -37.51
N GLY A 100 -4.23 24.25 -38.78
CA GLY A 100 -3.83 25.57 -39.31
C GLY A 100 -4.59 26.75 -38.68
N ARG A 101 -5.83 26.54 -38.26
CA ARG A 101 -6.63 27.50 -37.50
C ARG A 101 -6.35 27.50 -36.00
N GLY A 102 -5.50 26.62 -35.50
CA GLY A 102 -5.09 26.53 -34.10
C GLY A 102 -6.17 25.97 -33.15
N ILE A 103 -7.22 25.32 -33.68
CA ILE A 103 -8.31 24.74 -32.87
C ILE A 103 -7.76 23.71 -31.90
N GLU A 104 -6.92 22.79 -32.39
CA GLU A 104 -6.35 21.72 -31.58
C GLU A 104 -5.47 22.29 -30.45
N SER A 105 -4.65 23.27 -30.73
CA SER A 105 -3.80 23.95 -29.73
C SER A 105 -4.65 24.61 -28.65
N ALA A 106 -5.72 25.32 -29.03
CA ALA A 106 -6.62 25.97 -28.08
C ALA A 106 -7.39 24.93 -27.24
N TYR A 107 -7.81 23.82 -27.82
CA TYR A 107 -8.47 22.73 -27.12
C TYR A 107 -7.56 22.13 -26.04
N TYR A 108 -6.32 21.76 -26.39
CA TYR A 108 -5.38 21.19 -25.42
C TYR A 108 -4.91 22.22 -24.36
N LYS A 109 -4.86 23.52 -24.70
CA LYS A 109 -4.64 24.58 -23.71
C LYS A 109 -5.73 24.55 -22.63
N VAL A 110 -7.01 24.47 -23.04
CA VAL A 110 -8.13 24.39 -22.10
C VAL A 110 -8.07 23.10 -21.29
N LYS A 111 -7.83 21.95 -21.93
CA LYS A 111 -7.71 20.65 -21.24
C LYS A 111 -6.63 20.66 -20.16
N ASN A 112 -5.47 21.23 -20.45
CA ASN A 112 -4.38 21.35 -19.48
C ASN A 112 -4.80 22.22 -18.29
N LEU A 113 -5.47 23.35 -18.53
CA LEU A 113 -5.96 24.23 -17.48
C LEU A 113 -7.05 23.54 -16.63
N GLU A 114 -7.96 22.79 -17.23
CA GLU A 114 -8.99 22.02 -16.52
C GLU A 114 -8.36 20.94 -15.63
N GLU A 115 -7.35 20.22 -16.13
CA GLU A 115 -6.62 19.24 -15.35
C GLU A 115 -5.92 19.88 -14.15
N ARG A 116 -5.29 21.02 -14.37
CA ARG A 116 -4.68 21.78 -13.26
C ARG A 116 -5.73 22.27 -12.26
N LEU A 117 -6.91 22.73 -12.72
CA LEU A 117 -8.02 23.13 -11.86
C LEU A 117 -8.53 21.96 -11.01
N SER A 118 -8.56 20.77 -11.58
CA SER A 118 -9.01 19.56 -10.86
C SER A 118 -8.13 19.27 -9.64
N LYS A 119 -6.84 19.62 -9.67
CA LYS A 119 -5.87 19.43 -8.58
C LYS A 119 -6.10 20.37 -7.38
N TYR A 120 -6.93 21.41 -7.53
CA TYR A 120 -7.37 22.25 -6.42
C TYR A 120 -8.38 21.55 -5.49
N LYS A 121 -8.88 20.38 -5.91
CA LYS A 121 -9.72 19.49 -5.07
C LYS A 121 -8.97 18.19 -4.83
N ILE A 122 -8.33 18.11 -3.66
CA ILE A 122 -7.64 16.89 -3.23
C ILE A 122 -8.71 15.90 -2.76
N LYS A 123 -8.74 14.74 -3.42
CA LYS A 123 -9.72 13.68 -3.14
C LYS A 123 -9.04 12.48 -2.49
N ALA A 124 -9.81 11.76 -1.66
CA ALA A 124 -9.38 10.48 -1.10
C ALA A 124 -9.09 9.45 -2.20
N PRO A 125 -7.87 8.90 -2.27
CA PRO A 125 -7.49 7.94 -3.31
C PRO A 125 -8.11 6.55 -3.10
N PHE A 126 -8.47 6.22 -1.86
CA PHE A 126 -9.11 4.98 -1.42
C PHE A 126 -10.02 5.26 -0.21
N ASP A 127 -10.76 4.27 0.26
CA ASP A 127 -11.53 4.36 1.51
C ASP A 127 -10.56 4.32 2.70
N GLY A 128 -10.54 5.36 3.53
CA GLY A 128 -9.53 5.47 4.56
C GLY A 128 -9.85 6.45 5.68
N ILE A 129 -8.87 6.63 6.56
CA ILE A 129 -8.95 7.52 7.73
C ILE A 129 -7.81 8.53 7.67
N LEU A 130 -8.10 9.78 8.00
CA LEU A 130 -7.10 10.81 8.19
C LEU A 130 -6.46 10.62 9.57
N VAL A 131 -5.19 10.26 9.62
CA VAL A 131 -4.46 10.08 10.89
C VAL A 131 -3.71 11.32 11.32
N LYS A 132 -3.41 12.22 10.38
CA LYS A 132 -2.75 13.47 10.65
C LYS A 132 -3.24 14.56 9.73
N GLY A 133 -3.68 15.68 10.28
CA GLY A 133 -4.07 16.89 9.54
C GLY A 133 -3.18 18.04 9.94
N ASN A 134 -2.33 18.52 9.03
CA ASN A 134 -1.33 19.57 9.31
C ASN A 134 -1.82 20.98 8.96
N ILE A 135 -3.09 21.13 8.59
CA ILE A 135 -3.64 22.39 8.09
C ILE A 135 -5.02 22.65 8.67
N SER A 136 -5.33 23.94 8.81
CA SER A 136 -6.64 24.43 9.23
C SER A 136 -7.33 25.18 8.09
N ASP A 137 -8.66 25.35 8.21
CA ASP A 137 -9.43 26.18 7.29
C ASP A 137 -8.87 27.61 7.27
N GLY A 138 -8.72 28.18 6.07
CA GLY A 138 -8.14 29.51 5.86
C GLY A 138 -6.61 29.56 5.86
N ALA A 139 -5.93 28.43 6.06
CA ALA A 139 -4.48 28.39 5.99
C ALA A 139 -3.96 28.58 4.56
N TYR A 140 -2.82 29.24 4.42
CA TYR A 140 -2.07 29.29 3.17
C TYR A 140 -1.24 28.04 2.98
N ILE A 141 -1.25 27.49 1.76
CA ILE A 141 -0.45 26.34 1.39
C ILE A 141 0.54 26.69 0.29
N VAL A 142 1.68 26.01 0.31
CA VAL A 142 2.71 26.15 -0.72
C VAL A 142 2.93 24.81 -1.44
N PRO A 143 3.42 24.81 -2.68
CA PRO A 143 3.79 23.58 -3.38
C PRO A 143 4.74 22.73 -2.54
N ASN A 144 4.57 21.40 -2.58
CA ASN A 144 5.33 20.40 -1.83
C ASN A 144 5.16 20.41 -0.31
N GLN A 145 4.21 21.15 0.22
CA GLN A 145 3.85 21.08 1.63
C GLN A 145 3.11 19.77 1.93
N MET A 146 3.51 19.10 3.02
CA MET A 146 2.78 17.94 3.56
C MET A 146 1.50 18.43 4.24
N LEU A 147 0.34 18.09 3.69
CA LEU A 147 -0.96 18.55 4.16
C LEU A 147 -1.56 17.64 5.23
N GLY A 148 -1.22 16.36 5.20
CA GLY A 148 -1.72 15.36 6.14
C GLY A 148 -1.27 13.96 5.75
N GLU A 149 -1.72 12.99 6.56
CA GLU A 149 -1.46 11.57 6.36
C GLU A 149 -2.79 10.81 6.35
N PHE A 150 -3.01 10.02 5.31
CA PHE A 150 -4.25 9.30 5.06
C PHE A 150 -3.95 7.83 4.84
N ILE A 151 -4.54 6.95 5.67
CA ILE A 151 -4.25 5.52 5.68
C ILE A 151 -5.49 4.68 5.36
N ASP A 152 -5.25 3.45 4.88
CA ASP A 152 -6.26 2.39 4.83
C ASP A 152 -6.26 1.65 6.19
N PRO A 153 -7.32 1.75 6.99
CA PRO A 153 -7.35 1.17 8.33
C PRO A 153 -7.53 -0.35 8.35
N ASN A 154 -7.69 -0.99 7.20
CA ASN A 154 -7.95 -2.43 7.11
C ASN A 154 -6.76 -3.22 6.61
N ASN A 155 -5.90 -2.61 5.79
CA ASN A 155 -4.76 -3.26 5.15
C ASN A 155 -3.47 -2.82 5.83
N PHE A 156 -2.77 -3.77 6.40
CA PHE A 156 -1.50 -3.55 7.09
C PHE A 156 -0.37 -4.29 6.39
N GLU A 157 0.80 -3.70 6.48
CA GLU A 157 2.05 -4.34 6.08
C GLU A 157 3.03 -4.30 7.24
N VAL A 158 3.65 -5.44 7.56
CA VAL A 158 4.76 -5.51 8.50
C VAL A 158 6.04 -5.92 7.77
N SER A 159 7.13 -5.22 8.04
CA SER A 159 8.45 -5.59 7.55
C SER A 159 9.23 -6.36 8.59
N VAL A 160 9.82 -7.48 8.19
CA VAL A 160 10.62 -8.36 9.06
C VAL A 160 11.98 -8.58 8.42
N ASN A 161 13.03 -8.51 9.25
CA ASN A 161 14.40 -8.80 8.81
C ASN A 161 14.72 -10.27 9.07
N ILE A 162 15.09 -10.99 8.02
CA ILE A 162 15.40 -12.43 8.07
C ILE A 162 16.88 -12.63 7.79
N PRO A 163 17.61 -13.40 8.62
CA PRO A 163 19.00 -13.77 8.33
C PRO A 163 19.13 -14.47 6.96
N VAL A 164 20.18 -14.14 6.21
CA VAL A 164 20.39 -14.62 4.84
C VAL A 164 20.38 -16.15 4.74
N ASN A 165 20.93 -16.85 5.75
CA ASN A 165 20.97 -18.31 5.80
C ASN A 165 19.59 -19.00 5.87
N HIS A 166 18.53 -18.24 6.17
CA HIS A 166 17.15 -18.77 6.24
C HIS A 166 16.31 -18.40 5.03
N ILE A 167 16.78 -17.49 4.17
CA ILE A 167 15.97 -16.92 3.10
C ILE A 167 15.51 -17.96 2.07
N GLU A 168 16.32 -18.98 1.80
CA GLU A 168 15.99 -20.06 0.85
C GLU A 168 14.76 -20.88 1.25
N LYS A 169 14.45 -20.90 2.56
CA LYS A 169 13.28 -21.60 3.11
C LYS A 169 12.00 -20.79 3.03
N ILE A 170 12.09 -19.51 2.65
CA ILE A 170 10.98 -18.56 2.62
C ILE A 170 10.47 -18.40 1.20
N LYS A 171 9.16 -18.49 1.02
CA LYS A 171 8.51 -18.43 -0.29
C LYS A 171 7.53 -17.26 -0.35
N LEU A 172 7.38 -16.68 -1.55
CA LEU A 172 6.31 -15.73 -1.82
C LEU A 172 4.94 -16.39 -1.61
N ASN A 173 3.98 -15.61 -1.11
CA ASN A 173 2.63 -16.04 -0.73
C ASN A 173 2.58 -17.09 0.39
N GLN A 174 3.69 -17.35 1.07
CA GLN A 174 3.70 -18.22 2.24
C GLN A 174 2.90 -17.58 3.36
N SER A 175 2.02 -18.36 4.00
CA SER A 175 1.25 -17.94 5.18
C SER A 175 2.12 -17.92 6.41
N VAL A 176 1.95 -16.87 7.21
CA VAL A 176 2.65 -16.65 8.47
C VAL A 176 1.67 -16.28 9.57
N SER A 177 2.03 -16.55 10.81
CA SER A 177 1.24 -16.13 11.98
C SER A 177 1.77 -14.83 12.54
N ILE A 178 0.89 -13.85 12.71
CA ILE A 178 1.18 -12.55 13.30
C ILE A 178 0.51 -12.49 14.66
N ILE A 179 1.27 -12.28 15.71
CA ILE A 179 0.81 -12.28 17.09
C ILE A 179 0.93 -10.87 17.64
N TYR A 180 -0.11 -10.42 18.32
CA TYR A 180 -0.18 -9.09 18.92
C TYR A 180 -0.91 -9.15 20.27
N ASN A 181 -0.92 -8.03 21.03
CA ASN A 181 -1.52 -7.94 22.34
C ASN A 181 -1.01 -9.01 23.33
N ASP A 182 0.30 -9.05 23.56
CA ASP A 182 0.95 -9.96 24.52
C ASP A 182 0.55 -11.43 24.32
N ASN A 183 0.62 -11.89 23.07
CA ASN A 183 0.34 -13.27 22.66
C ASN A 183 -1.14 -13.71 22.77
N LYS A 184 -2.08 -12.78 22.95
CA LYS A 184 -3.50 -13.13 23.10
C LYS A 184 -4.25 -13.29 21.76
N ASN A 185 -3.77 -12.63 20.70
CA ASN A 185 -4.45 -12.66 19.40
C ASN A 185 -3.47 -13.06 18.30
N THR A 186 -3.94 -13.91 17.40
CA THR A 186 -3.17 -14.36 16.23
C THR A 186 -3.93 -14.07 14.95
N ILE A 187 -3.24 -13.53 13.95
CA ILE A 187 -3.77 -13.26 12.62
C ILE A 187 -2.90 -13.98 11.61
N THR A 188 -3.49 -14.42 10.52
CA THR A 188 -2.74 -14.96 9.37
C THR A 188 -2.40 -13.84 8.41
N GLY A 189 -1.13 -13.72 8.06
CA GLY A 189 -0.62 -12.85 7.00
C GLY A 189 0.06 -13.66 5.91
N ASN A 190 0.38 -13.00 4.79
CA ASN A 190 1.07 -13.63 3.66
C ASN A 190 2.30 -12.82 3.27
N ILE A 191 3.40 -13.50 2.97
CA ILE A 191 4.62 -12.87 2.48
C ILE A 191 4.38 -12.39 1.05
N LYS A 192 4.32 -11.08 0.84
CA LYS A 192 4.05 -10.47 -0.48
C LYS A 192 5.32 -10.12 -1.24
N ARG A 193 6.33 -9.67 -0.53
CA ARG A 193 7.57 -9.22 -1.17
C ARG A 193 8.78 -9.66 -0.36
N ILE A 194 9.83 -10.04 -1.06
CA ILE A 194 11.15 -10.33 -0.49
C ILE A 194 12.11 -9.36 -1.14
N ASN A 195 12.82 -8.56 -0.35
CA ASN A 195 13.84 -7.66 -0.88
C ASN A 195 15.01 -8.50 -1.45
N ARG A 196 15.64 -8.01 -2.51
CA ARG A 196 16.82 -8.66 -3.11
C ARG A 196 18.15 -8.06 -2.63
N LYS A 197 18.08 -7.06 -1.75
CA LYS A 197 19.27 -6.44 -1.17
C LYS A 197 19.46 -6.94 0.24
N VAL A 198 20.66 -7.44 0.53
CA VAL A 198 21.12 -7.79 1.88
C VAL A 198 21.54 -6.51 2.58
N ASP A 199 21.16 -6.37 3.83
CA ASP A 199 21.74 -5.39 4.72
C ASP A 199 23.12 -5.90 5.17
N GLU A 200 24.18 -5.17 4.79
CA GLU A 200 25.57 -5.61 4.98
C GLU A 200 25.99 -5.65 6.45
N MET A 201 25.40 -4.77 7.28
CA MET A 201 25.75 -4.70 8.71
C MET A 201 25.08 -5.81 9.51
N THR A 202 23.81 -6.10 9.21
CA THR A 202 23.02 -7.07 9.98
C THR A 202 22.95 -8.46 9.32
N GLN A 203 23.44 -8.59 8.07
CA GLN A 203 23.38 -9.82 7.28
C GLN A 203 21.96 -10.37 7.18
N THR A 204 20.97 -9.45 6.99
CA THR A 204 19.56 -9.79 6.89
C THR A 204 18.96 -9.32 5.56
N ILE A 205 17.88 -9.98 5.18
CA ILE A 205 17.02 -9.57 4.04
C ILE A 205 15.67 -9.17 4.61
N LYS A 206 15.14 -8.03 4.16
CA LYS A 206 13.82 -7.54 4.55
C LYS A 206 12.74 -8.23 3.73
N ILE A 207 11.76 -8.80 4.39
CA ILE A 207 10.53 -9.31 3.81
C ILE A 207 9.34 -8.46 4.24
N PHE A 208 8.30 -8.45 3.42
CA PHE A 208 7.08 -7.68 3.66
C PHE A 208 5.89 -8.63 3.69
N ILE A 209 5.10 -8.52 4.74
CA ILE A 209 3.97 -9.40 5.02
C ILE A 209 2.73 -8.53 5.08
N GLU A 210 1.76 -8.84 4.23
CA GLU A 210 0.46 -8.18 4.22
C GLU A 210 -0.57 -9.00 5.01
N PHE A 211 -1.43 -8.29 5.72
CA PHE A 211 -2.54 -8.87 6.46
C PHE A 211 -3.66 -7.86 6.66
N ASN A 212 -4.86 -8.34 6.92
CA ASN A 212 -6.04 -7.51 7.16
C ASN A 212 -6.47 -7.64 8.61
N ASN A 213 -6.71 -6.50 9.27
CA ASN A 213 -7.28 -6.47 10.62
C ASN A 213 -7.97 -5.13 10.89
N LYS A 214 -9.20 -5.18 11.39
CA LYS A 214 -9.99 -3.98 11.71
C LYS A 214 -9.70 -3.39 13.09
N ASN A 215 -9.01 -4.14 13.95
CA ASN A 215 -8.80 -3.78 15.36
C ASN A 215 -7.33 -3.47 15.67
N LEU A 216 -6.48 -3.43 14.65
CA LEU A 216 -5.09 -3.06 14.81
C LEU A 216 -4.88 -1.58 14.49
N PHE A 217 -3.92 -0.96 15.14
CA PHE A 217 -3.52 0.41 14.86
C PHE A 217 -2.09 0.42 14.31
N GLU A 218 -1.82 1.33 13.40
CA GLU A 218 -0.48 1.58 12.89
C GLU A 218 0.49 1.92 14.04
N GLY A 219 1.74 1.48 13.90
CA GLY A 219 2.78 1.67 14.93
C GLY A 219 2.75 0.65 16.07
N LYS A 220 1.81 -0.31 16.06
CA LYS A 220 1.78 -1.36 17.08
C LYS A 220 2.81 -2.45 16.82
N PHE A 221 3.54 -2.87 17.86
CA PHE A 221 4.48 -3.98 17.78
C PHE A 221 3.73 -5.31 17.58
N VAL A 222 4.26 -6.14 16.71
CA VAL A 222 3.76 -7.49 16.44
C VAL A 222 4.92 -8.48 16.40
N GLU A 223 4.65 -9.72 16.80
CA GLU A 223 5.55 -10.86 16.61
C GLU A 223 5.12 -11.65 15.38
N VAL A 224 6.07 -12.01 14.52
CA VAL A 224 5.79 -12.80 13.32
C VAL A 224 6.43 -14.17 13.45
N LYS A 225 5.62 -15.24 13.34
CA LYS A 225 6.08 -16.63 13.29
C LYS A 225 6.01 -17.16 11.86
N ILE A 226 7.16 -17.47 11.31
CA ILE A 226 7.32 -17.94 9.93
C ILE A 226 7.66 -19.43 9.96
N PRO A 227 6.80 -20.32 9.43
CA PRO A 227 7.13 -21.74 9.33
C PRO A 227 8.23 -21.95 8.28
N MET A 228 9.35 -22.52 8.67
CA MET A 228 10.50 -22.74 7.78
C MET A 228 10.59 -24.18 7.24
N GLY A 229 9.57 -24.98 7.45
CA GLY A 229 9.48 -26.36 7.02
C GLY A 229 9.24 -27.33 8.18
N ILE A 230 8.98 -28.57 7.84
CA ILE A 230 8.81 -29.69 8.78
C ILE A 230 10.09 -30.51 8.71
N ILE A 231 10.66 -30.83 9.87
CA ILE A 231 11.78 -31.76 9.96
C ILE A 231 11.17 -33.10 10.42
N PRO A 232 11.10 -34.09 9.51
CA PRO A 232 10.51 -35.38 9.87
C PRO A 232 11.37 -36.10 10.91
N ASN A 233 10.73 -36.95 11.72
CA ASN A 233 11.38 -37.78 12.74
C ASN A 233 12.23 -36.93 13.74
N SER A 234 11.77 -35.75 14.08
CA SER A 234 12.46 -34.86 15.02
C SER A 234 11.63 -34.58 16.26
N GLN A 235 12.29 -34.41 17.38
CA GLN A 235 11.70 -34.05 18.67
C GLN A 235 12.28 -32.73 19.16
N ILE A 236 11.44 -31.96 19.85
CA ILE A 236 11.88 -30.72 20.52
C ILE A 236 12.16 -31.05 21.99
N ILE A 237 13.39 -30.85 22.43
CA ILE A 237 13.78 -31.06 23.81
C ILE A 237 14.39 -29.77 24.40
N SER A 238 14.38 -29.64 25.73
CA SER A 238 15.09 -28.53 26.37
C SER A 238 16.61 -28.66 26.11
N ARG A 239 17.24 -27.53 25.78
CA ARG A 239 18.71 -27.50 25.56
C ARG A 239 19.52 -28.01 26.74
N SER A 240 18.98 -27.83 27.95
CA SER A 240 19.62 -28.31 29.19
C SER A 240 19.73 -29.85 29.29
N LEU A 241 18.95 -30.58 28.49
CA LEU A 241 18.97 -32.06 28.47
C LEU A 241 20.00 -32.61 27.49
N LEU A 242 20.52 -31.78 26.58
CA LEU A 242 21.54 -32.21 25.63
C LEU A 242 22.93 -32.14 26.27
N ILE A 243 23.63 -33.25 26.30
CA ILE A 243 24.93 -33.40 26.93
C ILE A 243 25.97 -33.57 25.84
N ASN A 244 27.09 -32.83 25.98
CA ASN A 244 28.19 -32.79 25.01
C ASN A 244 27.71 -32.65 23.55
N ASP A 245 26.59 -31.94 23.35
CA ASP A 245 25.96 -31.65 22.06
C ASP A 245 25.53 -32.88 21.21
N ASN A 246 25.50 -34.06 21.77
CA ASN A 246 25.24 -35.29 20.98
C ASN A 246 24.46 -36.41 21.67
N TYR A 247 24.14 -36.35 22.96
CA TYR A 247 23.35 -37.40 23.63
C TYR A 247 22.41 -36.82 24.71
N VAL A 248 21.42 -37.64 25.06
CA VAL A 248 20.47 -37.41 26.15
C VAL A 248 20.38 -38.67 27.03
N PHE A 249 19.97 -38.50 28.29
CA PHE A 249 19.64 -39.62 29.16
C PHE A 249 18.16 -39.99 29.06
N ILE A 250 17.89 -41.29 28.97
CA ILE A 250 16.56 -41.86 28.93
C ILE A 250 16.41 -42.90 30.03
N ALA A 251 15.17 -43.18 30.45
CA ALA A 251 14.84 -44.36 31.22
C ALA A 251 14.50 -45.51 30.24
N ASN A 252 15.26 -46.59 30.29
CA ASN A 252 15.01 -47.79 29.48
C ASN A 252 13.82 -48.60 30.04
N GLU A 253 13.51 -49.77 29.42
CA GLU A 253 12.38 -50.64 29.81
C GLU A 253 12.54 -51.16 31.25
N ASP A 254 13.78 -51.37 31.74
CA ASP A 254 14.11 -51.81 33.10
C ASP A 254 14.13 -50.67 34.13
N ASN A 255 13.68 -49.45 33.74
CA ASN A 255 13.73 -48.21 34.52
C ASN A 255 15.16 -47.80 34.93
N LYS A 256 16.20 -48.26 34.22
CA LYS A 256 17.57 -47.81 34.40
C LYS A 256 17.92 -46.69 33.47
N ILE A 257 18.86 -45.84 33.86
CA ILE A 257 19.32 -44.74 33.04
C ILE A 257 20.25 -45.26 31.95
N SER A 258 19.91 -44.90 30.72
CA SER A 258 20.69 -45.23 29.53
C SER A 258 20.96 -43.98 28.72
N LYS A 259 22.04 -44.00 27.96
CA LYS A 259 22.48 -42.95 27.06
C LYS A 259 21.98 -43.23 25.64
N ILE A 260 21.37 -42.24 24.98
CA ILE A 260 21.02 -42.36 23.58
C ILE A 260 21.65 -41.20 22.80
N ASN A 261 22.28 -41.54 21.68
CA ASN A 261 22.83 -40.53 20.79
C ASN A 261 21.73 -39.86 20.00
N VAL A 262 21.77 -38.55 19.91
CA VAL A 262 20.86 -37.70 19.14
C VAL A 262 21.67 -36.77 18.23
N THR A 263 21.09 -36.44 17.11
CA THR A 263 21.68 -35.46 16.18
C THR A 263 20.94 -34.14 16.31
N PRO A 264 21.54 -33.09 16.86
CA PRO A 264 20.93 -31.78 16.93
C PRO A 264 20.89 -31.15 15.53
N LEU A 265 19.73 -30.61 15.15
CA LEU A 265 19.50 -30.00 13.85
C LEU A 265 19.30 -28.48 13.92
N PHE A 266 18.70 -28.01 14.99
CA PHE A 266 18.43 -26.58 15.16
C PHE A 266 18.40 -26.22 16.66
N PHE A 267 19.07 -25.13 17.02
CA PHE A 267 19.10 -24.58 18.38
C PHE A 267 18.33 -23.26 18.44
N ASN A 268 17.51 -23.09 19.47
CA ASN A 268 17.01 -21.79 19.89
C ASN A 268 17.50 -21.47 21.32
N LYS A 269 16.98 -20.40 21.94
CA LYS A 269 17.44 -19.99 23.28
C LYS A 269 17.23 -21.07 24.36
N GLU A 270 16.09 -21.75 24.31
CA GLU A 270 15.66 -22.68 25.37
C GLU A 270 15.63 -24.14 24.92
N ASN A 271 15.41 -24.37 23.63
CA ASN A 271 15.18 -25.71 23.09
C ASN A 271 16.15 -26.04 21.95
N VAL A 272 16.27 -27.34 21.69
CA VAL A 272 16.97 -27.88 20.53
C VAL A 272 16.07 -28.90 19.82
N ILE A 273 16.07 -28.87 18.49
CA ILE A 273 15.42 -29.90 17.68
C ILE A 273 16.46 -30.99 17.41
N VAL A 274 16.13 -32.22 17.79
CA VAL A 274 17.00 -33.38 17.63
C VAL A 274 16.30 -34.48 16.84
N THR A 275 17.07 -35.32 16.16
CA THR A 275 16.64 -36.60 15.60
C THR A 275 17.36 -37.74 16.33
N GLY A 276 16.82 -38.96 16.20
CA GLY A 276 17.36 -40.16 16.88
C GLY A 276 16.59 -40.60 18.12
N LEU A 277 15.49 -39.90 18.45
CA LEU A 277 14.55 -40.33 19.49
C LEU A 277 13.32 -40.97 18.86
N ASN A 278 12.94 -42.11 19.37
CA ASN A 278 11.68 -42.77 18.98
C ASN A 278 10.49 -42.18 19.76
N ASP A 279 9.31 -42.29 19.19
CA ASP A 279 8.07 -41.92 19.88
C ASP A 279 7.89 -42.76 21.13
N GLY A 280 7.53 -42.13 22.25
CA GLY A 280 7.38 -42.82 23.55
C GLY A 280 8.65 -42.94 24.37
N THR A 281 9.83 -42.48 23.89
CA THR A 281 11.06 -42.46 24.67
C THR A 281 10.89 -41.59 25.92
N ARG A 282 11.19 -42.15 27.11
CA ARG A 282 11.11 -41.44 28.39
C ARG A 282 12.42 -40.68 28.67
N LEU A 283 12.41 -39.35 28.46
CA LEU A 283 13.56 -38.53 28.75
C LEU A 283 13.71 -38.23 30.26
N ILE A 284 14.93 -38.22 30.77
CA ILE A 284 15.24 -37.75 32.12
C ILE A 284 15.34 -36.22 32.09
N THR A 285 14.42 -35.58 32.83
CA THR A 285 14.35 -34.11 32.93
C THR A 285 14.87 -33.52 34.20
N SER A 286 15.24 -34.31 35.19
CA SER A 286 15.90 -33.89 36.43
C SER A 286 17.33 -33.47 36.18
N ASN A 287 17.92 -32.77 37.14
CA ASN A 287 19.27 -32.20 37.04
C ASN A 287 20.32 -33.24 36.63
N VAL A 288 20.88 -33.09 35.45
CA VAL A 288 21.70 -34.10 34.74
C VAL A 288 23.16 -34.13 35.27
N SER A 289 23.54 -33.20 36.10
CA SER A 289 24.94 -33.08 36.62
C SER A 289 25.38 -34.25 37.47
N ASP A 290 24.46 -35.00 38.07
CA ASP A 290 24.74 -36.09 38.99
C ASP A 290 24.30 -37.50 38.49
N ILE A 291 23.98 -37.58 37.22
CA ILE A 291 23.41 -38.79 36.59
C ILE A 291 24.50 -39.51 35.80
N TYR A 292 24.60 -40.83 36.00
CA TYR A 292 25.50 -41.69 35.23
C TYR A 292 24.74 -42.89 34.67
N GLU A 293 25.29 -43.52 33.63
CA GLU A 293 24.71 -44.65 32.94
C GLU A 293 24.65 -45.85 33.89
N GLY A 294 23.48 -46.50 33.95
CA GLY A 294 23.23 -47.65 34.82
C GLY A 294 22.64 -47.35 36.18
N MET A 295 22.44 -46.09 36.51
CA MET A 295 21.79 -45.66 37.75
C MET A 295 20.34 -46.08 37.85
#